data_668ed30e0e1e4ad8eea0d267a9e0440c
#
_entry.id   668ed30e0e1e4ad8eea0d267a9e0440c
#
_cell.length_a   1.000
_cell.length_b   1.000
_cell.length_c   1.000
_cell.angle_alpha   90.00
_cell.angle_beta   90.00
_cell.angle_gamma   90.00
#
_symmetry.space_group_name_H-M   'P 1'
#
loop_
_entity.id
_entity.type
_entity.pdbx_description
1 polymer ?
#
loop_
_entity_poly.entity_id
_entity_poly.type
_entity_poly.pdbx_seq_one_letter_code
_entity_poly.pdbx_strand_id
1 'polypeptide(L)' 'MAEVRYYRLYFFDGFSGHIDHFREYEAEDDAAAIALAERWSDGRAMELWNRNRRLRQWESVRPPAD' A
#
# COMPACT_ATOMS: atom_id res chain seq x y z
N MET A 1 -10.74 3.19 24.76
CA MET A 1 -9.40 2.97 24.20
C MET A 1 -9.52 2.59 22.75
N ALA A 2 -8.77 3.28 21.91
CA ALA A 2 -8.77 2.96 20.49
C ALA A 2 -8.01 1.66 20.28
N GLU A 3 -8.60 0.76 19.50
CA GLU A 3 -7.91 -0.44 19.08
C GLU A 3 -7.07 -0.11 17.87
N VAL A 4 -5.83 -0.53 17.87
CA VAL A 4 -5.00 -0.39 16.69
C VAL A 4 -5.11 -1.64 15.84
N ARG A 5 -5.10 -1.43 14.54
CA ARG A 5 -5.14 -2.50 13.57
C ARG A 5 -3.81 -2.57 12.86
N TYR A 6 -3.46 -3.75 12.40
CA TYR A 6 -2.20 -3.98 11.72
C TYR A 6 -2.44 -4.06 10.22
N TYR A 7 -1.56 -3.40 9.49
CA TYR A 7 -1.68 -3.31 8.04
C TYR A 7 -0.37 -3.66 7.39
N ARG A 8 -0.47 -4.18 6.16
CA ARG A 8 0.70 -4.46 5.33
C ARG A 8 0.51 -3.79 3.99
N LEU A 9 1.51 -3.01 3.61
CA LEU A 9 1.50 -2.29 2.34
C LEU A 9 2.58 -2.91 1.46
N TYR A 10 2.16 -3.49 0.33
CA TYR A 10 3.08 -4.09 -0.63
C TYR A 10 3.42 -3.08 -1.71
N PHE A 11 4.69 -3.03 -2.07
CA PHE A 11 5.18 -2.20 -3.16
C PHE A 11 5.65 -3.11 -4.28
N PHE A 12 5.21 -2.83 -5.48
CA PHE A 12 5.51 -3.69 -6.63
C PHE A 12 6.59 -3.08 -7.49
N ASP A 13 7.44 -3.95 -8.04
CA ASP A 13 8.48 -3.55 -8.98
C ASP A 13 7.80 -3.14 -10.29
N GLY A 14 8.15 -1.96 -10.79
CA GLY A 14 7.56 -1.44 -12.03
C GLY A 14 7.94 -2.21 -13.28
N PHE A 15 8.97 -3.03 -13.23
CA PHE A 15 9.41 -3.81 -14.39
C PHE A 15 8.85 -5.22 -14.37
N SER A 16 8.95 -5.90 -13.24
CA SER A 16 8.58 -7.31 -13.17
C SER A 16 7.14 -7.52 -12.72
N GLY A 17 6.55 -6.54 -12.03
CA GLY A 17 5.23 -6.69 -11.44
C GLY A 17 5.23 -7.53 -10.19
N HIS A 18 6.40 -7.97 -9.73
CA HIS A 18 6.51 -8.73 -8.50
C HIS A 18 6.63 -7.81 -7.31
N ILE A 19 6.35 -8.35 -6.12
CA ILE A 19 6.49 -7.59 -4.88
C ILE A 19 7.98 -7.28 -4.67
N ASP A 20 8.29 -5.98 -4.58
CA ASP A 20 9.64 -5.51 -4.35
C ASP A 20 9.95 -5.53 -2.86
N HIS A 21 9.05 -4.94 -2.07
CA HIS A 21 9.18 -4.94 -0.63
C HIS A 21 7.81 -4.64 -0.02
N PHE A 22 7.73 -4.73 1.29
CA PHE A 22 6.50 -4.37 1.98
C PHE A 22 6.83 -3.64 3.27
N ARG A 23 5.81 -2.95 3.79
CA ARG A 23 5.91 -2.22 5.04
C ARG A 23 4.74 -2.62 5.92
N GLU A 24 5.03 -2.94 7.17
CA GLU A 24 3.98 -3.23 8.15
C GLU A 24 3.85 -2.05 9.09
N TYR A 25 2.61 -1.70 9.44
CA TYR A 25 2.37 -0.56 10.31
C TYR A 25 1.02 -0.67 10.98
N GLU A 26 0.81 0.16 11.99
CA GLU A 26 -0.42 0.19 12.75
C GLU A 26 -1.18 1.49 12.44
N ALA A 27 -2.50 1.41 12.47
CA ALA A 27 -3.36 2.58 12.34
C ALA A 27 -4.65 2.33 13.10
N GLU A 28 -5.34 3.40 13.42
CA GLU A 28 -6.57 3.31 14.21
C GLU A 28 -7.71 2.70 13.41
N ASP A 29 -7.77 2.98 12.13
CA ASP A 29 -8.81 2.48 11.25
C ASP A 29 -8.31 2.43 9.80
N ASP A 30 -9.17 1.92 8.93
CA ASP A 30 -8.80 1.75 7.53
C ASP A 30 -8.51 3.09 6.85
N ALA A 31 -9.28 4.13 7.17
CA ALA A 31 -9.08 5.45 6.56
C ALA A 31 -7.71 6.01 6.93
N ALA A 32 -7.31 5.89 8.20
CA ALA A 32 -5.99 6.34 8.63
C ALA A 32 -4.88 5.54 7.95
N ALA A 33 -5.09 4.22 7.81
CA ALA A 33 -4.11 3.37 7.16
C ALA A 33 -3.94 3.74 5.69
N ILE A 34 -5.04 4.02 5.01
CA ILE A 34 -5.00 4.43 3.59
C ILE A 34 -4.29 5.77 3.45
N ALA A 35 -4.57 6.72 4.33
CA ALA A 35 -3.94 8.04 4.28
C ALA A 35 -2.42 7.93 4.44
N LEU A 36 -1.95 7.07 5.36
CA LEU A 36 -0.53 6.84 5.53
C LEU A 36 0.09 6.20 4.29
N ALA A 37 -0.60 5.21 3.73
CA ALA A 37 -0.11 4.54 2.52
C ALA A 37 0.05 5.52 1.38
N GLU A 38 -0.89 6.45 1.24
CA GLU A 38 -0.82 7.46 0.19
C GLU A 38 0.36 8.41 0.37
N ARG A 39 0.72 8.69 1.61
CA ARG A 39 1.88 9.53 1.89
C ARG A 39 3.20 8.86 1.51
N TRP A 40 3.22 7.54 1.52
CA TRP A 40 4.40 6.76 1.15
C TRP A 40 4.44 6.40 -0.34
N SER A 41 3.41 6.79 -1.07
CA SER A 41 3.33 6.50 -2.50
C SER A 41 4.44 7.22 -3.27
N ASP A 42 5.10 6.49 -4.14
CA ASP A 42 6.18 7.02 -4.98
C ASP A 42 5.90 6.81 -6.46
N GLY A 43 4.66 6.57 -6.82
CA GLY A 43 4.26 6.33 -8.19
C GLY A 43 4.23 4.87 -8.60
N ARG A 44 4.66 3.98 -7.72
CA ARG A 44 4.61 2.54 -7.98
C ARG A 44 3.23 1.99 -7.67
N ALA A 45 2.94 0.84 -8.24
CA ALA A 45 1.76 0.08 -7.84
C ALA A 45 1.93 -0.38 -6.40
N MET A 46 0.84 -0.32 -5.65
CA MET A 46 0.84 -0.72 -4.24
C MET A 46 -0.46 -1.43 -3.92
N GLU A 47 -0.42 -2.27 -2.89
CA GLU A 47 -1.64 -2.88 -2.34
C GLU A 47 -1.60 -2.80 -0.82
N LEU A 48 -2.70 -2.37 -0.23
CA LEU A 48 -2.82 -2.27 1.22
C LEU A 48 -3.75 -3.36 1.71
N TRP A 49 -3.26 -4.14 2.68
CA TRP A 49 -3.99 -5.26 3.23
C TRP A 49 -4.14 -5.13 4.74
N ASN A 50 -5.29 -5.56 5.23
CA ASN A 50 -5.51 -5.80 6.65
C ASN A 50 -5.76 -7.30 6.79
N ARG A 51 -4.74 -8.03 7.25
CA ARG A 51 -4.75 -9.49 7.33
C ARG A 51 -4.98 -10.08 5.93
N ASN A 52 -6.11 -10.73 5.70
CA ASN A 52 -6.41 -11.35 4.41
C ASN A 52 -7.41 -10.55 3.57
N ARG A 53 -7.63 -9.27 3.94
CA ARG A 53 -8.53 -8.40 3.21
C ARG A 53 -7.75 -7.30 2.52
N ARG A 54 -7.90 -7.20 1.20
CA ARG A 54 -7.31 -6.10 0.46
C ARG A 54 -8.22 -4.88 0.57
N LEU A 55 -7.70 -3.79 1.11
CA LEU A 55 -8.46 -2.57 1.34
C LEU A 55 -8.41 -1.64 0.15
N ARG A 56 -7.26 -1.54 -0.48
CA ARG A 56 -7.08 -0.62 -1.58
C ARG A 56 -5.89 -1.04 -2.43
N GLN A 57 -5.97 -0.68 -3.71
CA GLN A 57 -4.92 -0.95 -4.68
C GLN A 57 -4.64 0.35 -5.42
N TRP A 58 -3.37 0.65 -5.62
CA TRP A 58 -2.93 1.79 -6.40
C TRP A 58 -2.20 1.27 -7.64
N GLU A 59 -2.53 1.83 -8.78
CA GLU A 59 -1.85 1.49 -10.00
C GLU A 59 -0.61 2.36 -10.16
N SER A 60 0.35 1.85 -10.92
CA SER A 60 1.52 2.64 -11.26
C SER A 60 1.09 3.86 -12.06
N VAL A 61 1.60 5.04 -11.67
CA VAL A 61 1.32 6.28 -12.39
C VAL A 61 2.49 6.66 -13.29
N ARG A 62 3.38 5.70 -13.55
CA ARG A 62 4.50 5.94 -14.45
C ARG A 62 3.96 6.26 -15.85
N PRO A 63 4.42 7.34 -16.47
CA PRO A 63 3.98 7.63 -17.84
C PRO A 63 4.45 6.54 -18.79
N PRO A 64 3.69 6.29 -19.85
CA PRO A 64 4.10 5.29 -20.82
C PRO A 64 5.44 5.66 -21.45
N ALA A 65 6.28 4.66 -21.63
CA ALA A 65 7.56 4.84 -22.29
C ALA A 65 7.30 5.04 -23.78
N ASP A 66 7.86 6.06 -24.31
CA ASP A 66 7.77 6.32 -25.76
C ASP A 66 8.94 5.68 -26.48
#